data_3390c78d79ce799f7c15d88f3c2b3026
#
_entry.id   3390c78d79ce799f7c15d88f3c2b3026
#
_cell.length_a   1.000
_cell.length_b   1.000
_cell.length_c   1.000
_cell.angle_alpha   90.00
_cell.angle_beta   90.00
_cell.angle_gamma   90.00
#
_symmetry.space_group_name_H-M   'P 1'
#
loop_
_entity.id
_entity.type
_entity.pdbx_description
1 polymer ?
#
loop_
_entity_poly.entity_id
_entity_poly.type
_entity_poly.pdbx_seq_one_letter_code
_entity_poly.pdbx_strand_id
1 'polypeptide(L)'
;MGRTFNWKRVLFNSMLICFFFFMKGNVAQAATFTDVPDSHPSAVEINFLAETGIIKGYSDKTFKPSNNVTNSQVALMISRALQLDLNNRPNPGFKDLTKVDQETYKAIAAAVDEGIFPKGTNFRPFEPITRGEMAQVLVNAFSLKGSSNQQFKDVPKNHKHYQAIAALSANNITTGYEDGTFKPSQPLTRAHFSTFMSRVLEPDFIPVKSGFGYNKNYQYIYELYEGYTSREYFTYLSSDVQGDWWYVSDDYNQGIQYVNSIGKDGFTFKGFLANDEILTDFHIPYPVKLGTSWSFSMKKGLKPVTYAVTSMSETVTTPAGTFNHLMEIVSSDGFQYYYSKDYGHICTKDLRTNSVVYQLVQLKKK
;
A
#
# COMPACT_ATOMS: atom_id res chain seq x y z
N MET A 1 29.31 20.24 -16.25
CA MET A 1 28.78 20.86 -15.04
C MET A 1 27.56 20.02 -14.60
N GLY A 2 27.75 19.19 -13.59
CA GLY A 2 26.68 18.30 -13.07
C GLY A 2 25.70 19.11 -12.24
N ARG A 3 24.47 19.22 -12.69
CA ARG A 3 23.37 19.74 -11.88
C ARG A 3 23.06 18.71 -10.77
N THR A 4 23.30 19.08 -9.54
CA THR A 4 22.91 18.29 -8.37
C THR A 4 21.40 18.24 -8.29
N PHE A 5 20.82 17.04 -8.44
CA PHE A 5 19.40 16.79 -8.26
C PHE A 5 18.99 17.19 -6.84
N ASN A 6 18.04 18.09 -6.72
CA ASN A 6 17.68 18.70 -5.44
C ASN A 6 16.67 17.83 -4.68
N TRP A 7 17.16 16.89 -3.89
CA TRP A 7 16.38 15.98 -3.03
C TRP A 7 15.38 16.68 -2.11
N LYS A 8 15.64 17.95 -1.76
CA LYS A 8 14.72 18.73 -0.92
C LYS A 8 13.36 18.98 -1.59
N ARG A 9 13.28 18.94 -2.93
CA ARG A 9 12.00 19.11 -3.66
C ARG A 9 11.15 17.85 -3.63
N VAL A 10 11.73 16.67 -3.66
CA VAL A 10 11.00 15.39 -3.59
C VAL A 10 10.48 15.15 -2.18
N LEU A 11 11.29 15.42 -1.15
CA LEU A 11 10.86 15.30 0.27
C LEU A 11 9.84 16.38 0.66
N PHE A 12 9.91 17.59 0.08
CA PHE A 12 8.93 18.64 0.36
C PHE A 12 7.56 18.36 -0.29
N ASN A 13 7.54 17.66 -1.42
CA ASN A 13 6.29 17.27 -2.09
C ASN A 13 5.63 16.04 -1.47
N SER A 14 6.37 15.08 -0.92
CA SER A 14 5.79 13.99 -0.13
C SER A 14 5.11 14.52 1.15
N MET A 15 5.67 15.57 1.75
CA MET A 15 5.04 16.25 2.88
C MET A 15 3.79 17.07 2.47
N LEU A 16 3.70 17.52 1.21
CA LEU A 16 2.52 18.25 0.69
C LEU A 16 1.39 17.29 0.30
N ILE A 17 1.70 16.07 -0.14
CA ILE A 17 0.70 15.04 -0.46
C ILE A 17 0.04 14.54 0.84
N CYS A 18 0.79 14.35 1.93
CA CYS A 18 0.23 14.08 3.26
C CYS A 18 -0.67 15.21 3.78
N PHE A 19 -0.43 16.48 3.39
CA PHE A 19 -1.23 17.61 3.85
C PHE A 19 -2.63 17.66 3.19
N PHE A 20 -2.81 17.06 2.01
CA PHE A 20 -4.12 17.01 1.34
C PHE A 20 -5.06 15.96 1.95
N PHE A 21 -4.55 14.93 2.63
CA PHE A 21 -5.40 13.94 3.33
C PHE A 21 -5.95 14.46 4.67
N PHE A 22 -5.38 15.54 5.24
CA PHE A 22 -5.84 16.10 6.53
C PHE A 22 -6.99 17.11 6.43
N MET A 23 -7.44 17.50 5.24
CA MET A 23 -8.68 18.25 5.10
C MET A 23 -9.89 17.31 5.07
N LYS A 24 -10.31 16.80 6.22
CA LYS A 24 -11.66 16.27 6.45
C LYS A 24 -12.68 17.41 6.27
N GLY A 25 -13.06 17.66 5.03
CA GLY A 25 -14.06 18.68 4.75
C GLY A 25 -14.25 18.89 3.25
N ASN A 26 -15.02 18.08 2.63
CA ASN A 26 -15.42 17.88 1.24
C ASN A 26 -14.72 16.66 0.63
N VAL A 27 -15.42 15.54 0.63
CA VAL A 27 -15.13 14.42 -0.24
C VAL A 27 -15.23 14.96 -1.67
N ALA A 28 -14.08 15.34 -2.25
CA ALA A 28 -14.01 15.50 -3.70
C ALA A 28 -14.50 14.16 -4.24
N GLN A 29 -15.61 14.17 -4.96
CA GLN A 29 -16.21 12.98 -5.52
C GLN A 29 -15.13 12.34 -6.38
N ALA A 30 -14.64 11.17 -5.94
CA ALA A 30 -13.61 10.42 -6.63
C ALA A 30 -13.99 10.33 -8.11
N ALA A 31 -13.04 10.48 -9.01
CA ALA A 31 -13.29 10.34 -10.45
C ALA A 31 -13.72 8.89 -10.70
N THR A 32 -15.01 8.62 -10.59
CA THR A 32 -15.56 7.27 -10.80
C THR A 32 -15.53 6.97 -12.29
N PHE A 33 -14.63 6.10 -12.69
CA PHE A 33 -14.61 5.56 -14.05
C PHE A 33 -15.65 4.46 -14.18
N THR A 34 -16.46 4.53 -15.23
CA THR A 34 -17.59 3.60 -15.42
C THR A 34 -17.15 2.14 -15.60
N ASP A 35 -15.91 1.90 -15.98
CA ASP A 35 -15.31 0.59 -16.21
C ASP A 35 -14.32 0.17 -15.12
N VAL A 36 -14.29 0.87 -13.98
CA VAL A 36 -13.48 0.53 -12.80
C VAL A 36 -14.41 0.49 -11.58
N PRO A 37 -15.14 -0.61 -11.38
CA PRO A 37 -15.95 -0.79 -10.18
C PRO A 37 -15.04 -0.92 -8.94
N ASP A 38 -15.56 -0.65 -7.75
CA ASP A 38 -14.81 -0.74 -6.48
C ASP A 38 -14.20 -2.14 -6.25
N SER A 39 -14.81 -3.18 -6.83
CA SER A 39 -14.29 -4.56 -6.81
C SER A 39 -13.10 -4.80 -7.75
N HIS A 40 -12.74 -3.81 -8.60
CA HIS A 40 -11.57 -3.97 -9.48
C HIS A 40 -10.28 -4.01 -8.66
N PRO A 41 -9.36 -4.99 -8.86
CA PRO A 41 -8.17 -5.17 -8.03
C PRO A 41 -7.25 -3.95 -7.90
N SER A 42 -7.31 -3.03 -8.84
CA SER A 42 -6.52 -1.78 -8.85
C SER A 42 -7.40 -0.53 -8.73
N ALA A 43 -8.65 -0.64 -8.23
CA ALA A 43 -9.55 0.51 -8.15
C ALA A 43 -8.95 1.64 -7.29
N VAL A 44 -8.40 1.29 -6.13
CA VAL A 44 -7.85 2.26 -5.18
C VAL A 44 -6.64 2.98 -5.76
N GLU A 45 -5.73 2.25 -6.42
CA GLU A 45 -4.55 2.82 -7.07
C GLU A 45 -4.93 3.71 -8.27
N ILE A 46 -5.93 3.32 -9.05
CA ILE A 46 -6.42 4.11 -10.19
C ILE A 46 -7.05 5.41 -9.69
N ASN A 47 -7.91 5.33 -8.67
CA ASN A 47 -8.57 6.50 -8.09
C ASN A 47 -7.55 7.45 -7.46
N PHE A 48 -6.59 6.94 -6.69
CA PHE A 48 -5.49 7.75 -6.12
C PHE A 48 -4.74 8.55 -7.19
N LEU A 49 -4.33 7.91 -8.30
CA LEU A 49 -3.61 8.60 -9.37
C LEU A 49 -4.51 9.57 -10.15
N ALA A 50 -5.80 9.33 -10.23
CA ALA A 50 -6.76 10.23 -10.86
C ALA A 50 -7.01 11.47 -10.00
N GLU A 51 -7.22 11.30 -8.69
CA GLU A 51 -7.40 12.38 -7.71
C GLU A 51 -6.18 13.29 -7.62
N THR A 52 -4.98 12.72 -7.71
CA THR A 52 -3.73 13.49 -7.76
C THR A 52 -3.44 14.12 -9.13
N GLY A 53 -4.30 13.91 -10.13
CA GLY A 53 -4.18 14.48 -11.48
C GLY A 53 -3.06 13.86 -12.32
N ILE A 54 -2.41 12.80 -11.85
CA ILE A 54 -1.32 12.12 -12.58
C ILE A 54 -1.86 11.40 -13.80
N ILE A 55 -2.96 10.67 -13.64
CA ILE A 55 -3.65 10.02 -14.74
C ILE A 55 -5.02 10.64 -15.02
N LYS A 56 -5.44 10.56 -16.27
CA LYS A 56 -6.75 11.00 -16.71
C LYS A 56 -7.46 9.83 -17.40
N GLY A 57 -8.80 9.80 -17.25
CA GLY A 57 -9.66 8.92 -18.03
C GLY A 57 -9.87 9.45 -19.46
N TYR A 58 -10.70 8.78 -20.20
CA TYR A 58 -11.15 9.16 -21.52
C TYR A 58 -12.42 10.01 -21.46
N SER A 59 -12.76 10.68 -22.56
CA SER A 59 -13.94 11.54 -22.66
C SER A 59 -15.27 10.81 -22.44
N ASP A 60 -15.27 9.48 -22.64
CA ASP A 60 -16.41 8.59 -22.37
C ASP A 60 -16.54 8.18 -20.89
N LYS A 61 -15.79 8.83 -19.99
CA LYS A 61 -15.70 8.52 -18.55
C LYS A 61 -15.16 7.12 -18.23
N THR A 62 -14.46 6.48 -19.17
CA THR A 62 -13.77 5.20 -18.93
C THR A 62 -12.31 5.42 -18.58
N PHE A 63 -11.71 4.45 -17.90
CA PHE A 63 -10.26 4.37 -17.65
C PHE A 63 -9.55 3.43 -18.61
N LYS A 64 -10.22 2.39 -19.07
CA LYS A 64 -9.70 1.30 -19.91
C LYS A 64 -8.53 0.56 -19.24
N PRO A 65 -8.75 -0.07 -18.07
CA PRO A 65 -7.69 -0.65 -17.24
C PRO A 65 -6.89 -1.74 -17.95
N SER A 66 -7.51 -2.49 -18.84
CA SER A 66 -6.88 -3.57 -19.62
C SER A 66 -6.12 -3.10 -20.86
N ASN A 67 -6.27 -1.85 -21.28
CA ASN A 67 -5.54 -1.32 -22.44
C ASN A 67 -4.06 -1.16 -22.10
N ASN A 68 -3.20 -1.41 -23.09
CA ASN A 68 -1.77 -1.15 -22.94
C ASN A 68 -1.50 0.35 -22.84
N VAL A 69 -0.55 0.74 -21.98
CA VAL A 69 -0.06 2.11 -21.87
C VAL A 69 1.10 2.34 -22.83
N THR A 70 1.07 3.47 -23.57
CA THR A 70 2.11 3.81 -24.54
C THR A 70 3.28 4.58 -23.90
N ASN A 71 4.45 4.60 -24.59
CA ASN A 71 5.61 5.36 -24.13
C ASN A 71 5.29 6.85 -23.91
N SER A 72 4.53 7.47 -24.81
CA SER A 72 4.13 8.88 -24.69
C SER A 72 3.20 9.12 -23.51
N GLN A 73 2.25 8.22 -23.25
CA GLN A 73 1.39 8.31 -22.09
C GLN A 73 2.19 8.20 -20.77
N VAL A 74 3.16 7.28 -20.73
CA VAL A 74 4.04 7.14 -19.55
C VAL A 74 4.86 8.41 -19.35
N ALA A 75 5.47 8.98 -20.39
CA ALA A 75 6.22 10.23 -20.28
C ALA A 75 5.36 11.37 -19.73
N LEU A 76 4.12 11.50 -20.20
CA LEU A 76 3.19 12.50 -19.73
C LEU A 76 2.79 12.29 -18.25
N MET A 77 2.47 11.05 -17.85
CA MET A 77 2.08 10.74 -16.48
C MET A 77 3.25 10.87 -15.50
N ILE A 78 4.45 10.45 -15.86
CA ILE A 78 5.67 10.64 -15.05
C ILE A 78 6.00 12.14 -14.91
N SER A 79 5.88 12.92 -15.98
CA SER A 79 6.12 14.37 -15.92
C SER A 79 5.15 15.07 -14.98
N ARG A 80 3.89 14.65 -14.94
CA ARG A 80 2.89 15.16 -13.99
C ARG A 80 3.22 14.75 -12.55
N ALA A 81 3.55 13.49 -12.33
CA ALA A 81 3.89 12.97 -11.00
C ALA A 81 5.10 13.68 -10.39
N LEU A 82 6.12 13.98 -11.19
CA LEU A 82 7.32 14.69 -10.76
C LEU A 82 7.20 16.21 -10.86
N GLN A 83 6.07 16.73 -11.37
CA GLN A 83 5.84 18.15 -11.61
C GLN A 83 6.97 18.79 -12.40
N LEU A 84 7.41 18.11 -13.47
CA LEU A 84 8.54 18.59 -14.28
C LEU A 84 8.20 19.93 -14.94
N ASP A 85 9.16 20.85 -14.94
CA ASP A 85 9.05 22.05 -15.76
C ASP A 85 9.12 21.63 -17.24
N LEU A 86 8.05 21.88 -17.97
CA LEU A 86 7.91 21.53 -19.39
C LEU A 86 8.37 22.64 -20.34
N ASN A 87 8.80 23.79 -19.81
CA ASN A 87 9.21 24.92 -20.62
C ASN A 87 10.73 24.89 -20.86
N ASN A 88 11.14 25.43 -22.01
CA ASN A 88 12.53 25.63 -22.38
C ASN A 88 13.40 24.37 -22.29
N ARG A 89 12.81 23.19 -22.57
CA ARG A 89 13.56 21.93 -22.64
C ARG A 89 14.25 21.79 -23.99
N PRO A 90 15.45 21.21 -24.02
CA PRO A 90 16.15 20.95 -25.26
C PRO A 90 15.36 19.95 -26.14
N ASN A 91 15.54 20.08 -27.47
CA ASN A 91 14.97 19.10 -28.38
C ASN A 91 15.50 17.69 -28.03
N PRO A 92 14.63 16.70 -27.78
CA PRO A 92 15.07 15.35 -27.39
C PRO A 92 15.74 14.58 -28.54
N GLY A 93 15.65 15.06 -29.79
CA GLY A 93 16.35 14.52 -30.96
C GLY A 93 15.70 13.31 -31.64
N PHE A 94 14.50 12.90 -31.25
CA PHE A 94 13.80 11.77 -31.85
C PHE A 94 13.13 12.15 -33.19
N LYS A 95 13.19 11.25 -34.18
CA LYS A 95 12.67 11.48 -35.53
C LYS A 95 11.17 11.20 -35.67
N ASP A 96 10.58 10.50 -34.70
CA ASP A 96 9.23 9.94 -34.76
C ASP A 96 8.21 10.68 -33.89
N LEU A 97 8.50 11.92 -33.45
CA LEU A 97 7.60 12.73 -32.64
C LEU A 97 6.69 13.66 -33.44
N THR A 98 6.70 13.62 -34.76
CA THR A 98 5.96 14.56 -35.62
C THR A 98 4.44 14.51 -35.49
N LYS A 99 3.89 13.37 -34.99
CA LYS A 99 2.44 13.18 -34.78
C LYS A 99 2.01 13.33 -33.32
N VAL A 100 2.93 13.71 -32.44
CA VAL A 100 2.65 13.89 -31.00
C VAL A 100 2.16 15.32 -30.79
N ASP A 101 1.15 15.50 -29.94
CA ASP A 101 0.67 16.83 -29.56
C ASP A 101 1.71 17.59 -28.74
N GLN A 102 1.52 18.93 -28.62
CA GLN A 102 2.51 19.82 -28.01
C GLN A 102 2.74 19.54 -26.52
N GLU A 103 1.68 19.20 -25.75
CA GLU A 103 1.83 18.86 -24.32
C GLU A 103 2.67 17.62 -24.15
N THR A 104 2.34 16.58 -24.91
CA THR A 104 3.05 15.29 -24.89
C THR A 104 4.50 15.45 -25.38
N TYR A 105 4.74 16.26 -26.45
CA TYR A 105 6.10 16.55 -26.89
C TYR A 105 6.95 17.19 -25.79
N LYS A 106 6.42 18.21 -25.12
CA LYS A 106 7.11 18.88 -23.99
C LYS A 106 7.38 17.92 -22.83
N ALA A 107 6.43 17.04 -22.51
CA ALA A 107 6.62 16.04 -21.46
C ALA A 107 7.72 15.03 -21.81
N ILE A 108 7.77 14.57 -23.09
CA ILE A 108 8.85 13.70 -23.57
C ILE A 108 10.19 14.43 -23.49
N ALA A 109 10.28 15.67 -23.95
CA ALA A 109 11.50 16.49 -23.90
C ALA A 109 12.01 16.65 -22.47
N ALA A 110 11.11 16.96 -21.53
CA ALA A 110 11.46 17.10 -20.12
C ALA A 110 11.92 15.76 -19.52
N ALA A 111 11.20 14.67 -19.76
CA ALA A 111 11.56 13.36 -19.23
C ALA A 111 12.91 12.82 -19.77
N VAL A 112 13.25 13.16 -21.02
CA VAL A 112 14.57 12.82 -21.60
C VAL A 112 15.68 13.71 -21.06
N ASP A 113 15.43 15.02 -20.89
CA ASP A 113 16.40 15.96 -20.31
C ASP A 113 16.75 15.61 -18.86
N GLU A 114 15.76 15.12 -18.08
CA GLU A 114 15.96 14.62 -16.71
C GLU A 114 16.58 13.20 -16.67
N GLY A 115 16.83 12.57 -17.82
CA GLY A 115 17.42 11.22 -17.89
C GLY A 115 16.47 10.09 -17.54
N ILE A 116 15.16 10.34 -17.47
CA ILE A 116 14.14 9.34 -17.15
C ILE A 116 13.97 8.35 -18.31
N PHE A 117 13.91 8.88 -19.54
CA PHE A 117 13.95 8.09 -20.77
C PHE A 117 15.33 8.21 -21.44
N PRO A 118 15.82 7.15 -22.07
CA PRO A 118 17.10 7.18 -22.77
C PRO A 118 17.02 8.03 -24.03
N LYS A 119 18.13 8.66 -24.40
CA LYS A 119 18.31 9.28 -25.71
C LYS A 119 18.39 8.20 -26.79
N GLY A 120 18.00 8.55 -28.01
CA GLY A 120 18.03 7.63 -29.13
C GLY A 120 17.55 8.25 -30.43
N THR A 121 17.37 7.43 -31.47
CA THR A 121 16.85 7.86 -32.77
C THR A 121 15.33 7.95 -32.79
N ASN A 122 14.66 7.03 -32.12
CA ASN A 122 13.21 6.91 -32.08
C ASN A 122 12.75 6.75 -30.63
N PHE A 123 11.67 7.44 -30.25
CA PHE A 123 11.01 7.35 -28.95
C PHE A 123 9.93 6.26 -28.92
N ARG A 124 9.35 5.95 -30.08
CA ARG A 124 8.22 5.02 -30.27
C ARG A 124 6.99 5.46 -29.47
N PRO A 125 6.48 6.71 -29.67
CA PRO A 125 5.50 7.35 -28.79
C PRO A 125 4.18 6.57 -28.65
N PHE A 126 3.76 5.87 -29.71
CA PHE A 126 2.49 5.16 -29.76
C PHE A 126 2.62 3.64 -29.52
N GLU A 127 3.84 3.14 -29.34
CA GLU A 127 4.06 1.75 -28.98
C GLU A 127 3.82 1.52 -27.49
N PRO A 128 3.26 0.36 -27.11
CA PRO A 128 3.16 -0.04 -25.73
C PRO A 128 4.53 -0.12 -25.06
N ILE A 129 4.66 0.46 -23.85
CA ILE A 129 5.84 0.23 -23.03
C ILE A 129 5.81 -1.18 -22.46
N THR A 130 6.96 -1.85 -22.40
CA THR A 130 7.07 -3.15 -21.74
C THR A 130 7.27 -3.02 -20.24
N ARG A 131 6.99 -4.09 -19.48
CA ARG A 131 7.20 -4.13 -18.05
C ARG A 131 8.67 -3.89 -17.66
N GLY A 132 9.61 -4.38 -18.44
CA GLY A 132 11.05 -4.16 -18.24
C GLY A 132 11.46 -2.71 -18.50
N GLU A 133 10.96 -2.09 -19.57
CA GLU A 133 11.20 -0.66 -19.86
C GLU A 133 10.60 0.22 -18.78
N MET A 134 9.38 -0.09 -18.30
CA MET A 134 8.75 0.63 -17.21
C MET A 134 9.56 0.53 -15.90
N ALA A 135 10.14 -0.64 -15.60
CA ALA A 135 11.04 -0.78 -14.46
C ALA A 135 12.21 0.20 -14.55
N GLN A 136 12.83 0.34 -15.73
CA GLN A 136 13.92 1.28 -15.94
C GLN A 136 13.46 2.74 -15.80
N VAL A 137 12.29 3.08 -16.35
CA VAL A 137 11.71 4.43 -16.23
C VAL A 137 11.47 4.79 -14.77
N LEU A 138 10.89 3.90 -13.96
CA LEU A 138 10.64 4.14 -12.53
C LEU A 138 11.94 4.31 -11.74
N VAL A 139 12.94 3.46 -12.00
CA VAL A 139 14.26 3.58 -11.35
C VAL A 139 14.90 4.93 -11.65
N ASN A 140 14.85 5.38 -12.90
CA ASN A 140 15.41 6.66 -13.30
C ASN A 140 14.62 7.84 -12.72
N ALA A 141 13.28 7.78 -12.80
CA ALA A 141 12.39 8.85 -12.36
C ALA A 141 12.47 9.09 -10.84
N PHE A 142 12.55 8.03 -10.05
CA PHE A 142 12.49 8.09 -8.58
C PHE A 142 13.82 7.74 -7.91
N SER A 143 14.89 7.58 -8.70
CA SER A 143 16.23 7.23 -8.18
C SER A 143 16.23 5.99 -7.28
N LEU A 144 15.42 4.99 -7.61
CA LEU A 144 15.28 3.79 -6.80
C LEU A 144 16.59 3.01 -6.78
N LYS A 145 16.97 2.55 -5.58
CA LYS A 145 18.23 1.80 -5.36
C LYS A 145 17.91 0.51 -4.60
N GLY A 146 18.83 -0.40 -4.65
CA GLY A 146 18.79 -1.66 -3.93
C GLY A 146 18.98 -2.86 -4.84
N SER A 147 19.34 -3.98 -4.24
CA SER A 147 19.40 -5.29 -4.85
C SER A 147 18.50 -6.23 -4.07
N SER A 148 17.74 -7.06 -4.74
CA SER A 148 16.88 -8.05 -4.12
C SER A 148 17.49 -9.43 -4.27
N ASN A 149 17.33 -10.27 -3.24
CA ASN A 149 17.63 -11.70 -3.33
C ASN A 149 16.56 -12.47 -4.13
N GLN A 150 15.44 -11.82 -4.44
CA GLN A 150 14.39 -12.42 -5.27
C GLN A 150 14.91 -12.54 -6.72
N GLN A 151 14.92 -13.75 -7.22
CA GLN A 151 15.28 -14.04 -8.60
C GLN A 151 14.02 -14.42 -9.39
N PHE A 152 13.84 -13.77 -10.54
CA PHE A 152 12.76 -14.12 -11.47
C PHE A 152 13.32 -15.08 -12.52
N LYS A 153 12.62 -16.17 -12.79
CA LYS A 153 13.05 -17.24 -13.71
C LYS A 153 13.37 -16.74 -15.13
N ASP A 154 12.71 -15.68 -15.56
CA ASP A 154 12.81 -15.08 -16.90
C ASP A 154 13.65 -13.79 -16.94
N VAL A 155 14.36 -13.46 -15.86
CA VAL A 155 15.24 -12.27 -15.78
C VAL A 155 16.64 -12.71 -15.32
N PRO A 156 17.44 -13.29 -16.23
CA PRO A 156 18.83 -13.66 -15.93
C PRO A 156 19.68 -12.39 -15.66
N LYS A 157 20.80 -12.56 -14.96
CA LYS A 157 21.68 -11.42 -14.54
C LYS A 157 22.18 -10.55 -15.69
N ASN A 158 22.29 -11.10 -16.90
CA ASN A 158 22.69 -10.36 -18.12
C ASN A 158 21.49 -9.71 -18.85
N HIS A 159 20.27 -9.83 -18.33
CA HIS A 159 19.11 -9.19 -18.94
C HIS A 159 19.25 -7.66 -18.84
N LYS A 160 18.96 -6.93 -19.94
CA LYS A 160 19.15 -5.46 -20.04
C LYS A 160 18.47 -4.65 -18.91
N HIS A 161 17.36 -5.15 -18.35
CA HIS A 161 16.62 -4.51 -17.26
C HIS A 161 16.81 -5.20 -15.89
N TYR A 162 17.79 -6.11 -15.76
CA TYR A 162 17.99 -6.87 -14.52
C TYR A 162 18.13 -5.96 -13.29
N GLN A 163 19.00 -4.95 -13.38
CA GLN A 163 19.25 -4.02 -12.25
C GLN A 163 18.01 -3.21 -11.87
N ALA A 164 17.27 -2.74 -12.87
CA ALA A 164 16.04 -2.00 -12.63
C ALA A 164 14.95 -2.87 -11.98
N ILE A 165 14.76 -4.09 -12.45
CA ILE A 165 13.80 -5.05 -11.90
C ILE A 165 14.21 -5.44 -10.47
N ALA A 166 15.50 -5.65 -10.21
CA ALA A 166 16.03 -5.93 -8.88
C ALA A 166 15.79 -4.76 -7.91
N ALA A 167 15.96 -3.51 -8.37
CA ALA A 167 15.66 -2.32 -7.57
C ALA A 167 14.17 -2.19 -7.25
N LEU A 168 13.26 -2.44 -8.20
CA LEU A 168 11.82 -2.46 -7.92
C LEU A 168 11.46 -3.52 -6.89
N SER A 169 12.05 -4.71 -6.99
CA SER A 169 11.81 -5.80 -6.05
C SER A 169 12.37 -5.48 -4.65
N ALA A 170 13.55 -4.85 -4.57
CA ALA A 170 14.15 -4.42 -3.31
C ALA A 170 13.31 -3.38 -2.57
N ASN A 171 12.55 -2.56 -3.31
CA ASN A 171 11.61 -1.58 -2.77
C ASN A 171 10.17 -2.11 -2.64
N ASN A 172 9.95 -3.42 -2.80
CA ASN A 172 8.65 -4.08 -2.73
C ASN A 172 7.59 -3.56 -3.73
N ILE A 173 7.99 -2.80 -4.75
CA ILE A 173 7.09 -2.29 -5.79
C ILE A 173 6.54 -3.44 -6.63
N THR A 174 7.35 -4.48 -6.82
CA THR A 174 6.95 -5.71 -7.51
C THR A 174 7.38 -6.97 -6.76
N THR A 175 6.54 -7.99 -6.83
CA THR A 175 6.88 -9.36 -6.38
C THR A 175 6.88 -10.35 -7.54
N GLY A 176 6.68 -9.87 -8.79
CA GLY A 176 6.48 -10.71 -9.95
C GLY A 176 5.13 -11.42 -9.96
N TYR A 177 5.05 -12.50 -10.72
CA TYR A 177 3.89 -13.37 -10.81
C TYR A 177 4.07 -14.61 -9.91
N GLU A 178 2.97 -15.30 -9.62
CA GLU A 178 2.97 -16.52 -8.79
C GLU A 178 3.81 -17.65 -9.39
N ASP A 179 3.93 -17.67 -10.72
CA ASP A 179 4.78 -18.63 -11.44
C ASP A 179 6.29 -18.36 -11.30
N GLY A 180 6.67 -17.31 -10.55
CA GLY A 180 8.05 -16.89 -10.30
C GLY A 180 8.67 -16.11 -11.45
N THR A 181 7.87 -15.59 -12.40
CA THR A 181 8.33 -14.74 -13.50
C THR A 181 8.08 -13.27 -13.25
N PHE A 182 8.77 -12.38 -13.99
CA PHE A 182 8.50 -10.94 -14.05
C PHE A 182 7.81 -10.53 -15.35
N LYS A 183 8.03 -11.28 -16.44
CA LYS A 183 7.55 -11.03 -17.82
C LYS A 183 8.03 -9.68 -18.38
N PRO A 184 9.35 -9.45 -18.45
CA PRO A 184 9.92 -8.15 -18.81
C PRO A 184 9.55 -7.64 -20.20
N SER A 185 9.29 -8.54 -21.15
CA SER A 185 8.89 -8.19 -22.54
C SER A 185 7.39 -8.00 -22.72
N GLN A 186 6.56 -8.29 -21.68
CA GLN A 186 5.11 -8.14 -21.79
C GLN A 186 4.73 -6.66 -21.81
N PRO A 187 3.84 -6.21 -22.74
CA PRO A 187 3.25 -4.89 -22.68
C PRO A 187 2.57 -4.59 -21.33
N LEU A 188 2.73 -3.37 -20.84
CA LEU A 188 2.15 -2.96 -19.57
C LEU A 188 0.75 -2.41 -19.77
N THR A 189 -0.23 -2.92 -19.02
CA THR A 189 -1.57 -2.36 -19.03
C THR A 189 -1.66 -1.09 -18.18
N ARG A 190 -2.69 -0.28 -18.40
CA ARG A 190 -2.96 0.93 -17.62
C ARG A 190 -3.20 0.62 -16.13
N ALA A 191 -3.87 -0.51 -15.82
CA ALA A 191 -4.04 -0.95 -14.43
C ALA A 191 -2.70 -1.34 -13.79
N HIS A 192 -1.84 -2.08 -14.48
CA HIS A 192 -0.51 -2.43 -13.96
C HIS A 192 0.39 -1.20 -13.79
N PHE A 193 0.30 -0.21 -14.72
CA PHE A 193 0.97 1.07 -14.57
C PHE A 193 0.53 1.76 -13.29
N SER A 194 -0.79 1.83 -13.04
CA SER A 194 -1.34 2.46 -11.84
C SER A 194 -0.81 1.78 -10.57
N THR A 195 -0.81 0.46 -10.53
CA THR A 195 -0.28 -0.30 -9.39
C THR A 195 1.20 -0.01 -9.12
N PHE A 196 2.05 0.00 -10.15
CA PHE A 196 3.47 0.31 -9.98
C PHE A 196 3.69 1.75 -9.52
N MET A 197 3.00 2.67 -10.17
CA MET A 197 3.14 4.10 -9.89
C MET A 197 2.67 4.46 -8.49
N SER A 198 1.52 3.95 -8.06
CA SER A 198 1.00 4.19 -6.71
C SER A 198 1.95 3.66 -5.62
N ARG A 199 2.52 2.46 -5.79
CA ARG A 199 3.49 1.89 -4.84
C ARG A 199 4.79 2.69 -4.73
N VAL A 200 5.18 3.38 -5.80
CA VAL A 200 6.37 4.26 -5.78
C VAL A 200 6.07 5.57 -5.07
N LEU A 201 4.87 6.12 -5.30
CA LEU A 201 4.47 7.42 -4.76
C LEU A 201 4.02 7.33 -3.30
N GLU A 202 3.34 6.24 -2.96
CA GLU A 202 2.74 6.01 -1.65
C GLU A 202 2.99 4.57 -1.19
N PRO A 203 3.91 4.36 -0.23
CA PRO A 203 4.25 3.02 0.28
C PRO A 203 3.08 2.25 0.87
N ASP A 204 2.01 2.92 1.30
CA ASP A 204 0.79 2.30 1.84
C ASP A 204 0.09 1.39 0.82
N PHE A 205 0.36 1.55 -0.48
CA PHE A 205 -0.08 0.63 -1.53
C PHE A 205 0.77 -0.65 -1.68
N ILE A 206 1.88 -0.76 -0.95
CA ILE A 206 2.71 -1.96 -0.98
C ILE A 206 2.05 -3.06 -0.13
N PRO A 207 1.72 -4.23 -0.71
CA PRO A 207 1.04 -5.28 0.02
C PRO A 207 1.89 -5.86 1.15
N VAL A 208 1.35 -5.90 2.36
CA VAL A 208 1.92 -6.58 3.52
C VAL A 208 1.41 -8.01 3.55
N LYS A 209 2.31 -8.98 3.66
CA LYS A 209 2.01 -10.41 3.57
C LYS A 209 2.10 -11.15 4.91
N SER A 210 2.51 -10.45 5.97
CA SER A 210 2.66 -11.03 7.32
C SER A 210 2.82 -9.91 8.36
N GLY A 211 2.62 -10.25 9.63
CA GLY A 211 2.74 -9.33 10.76
C GLY A 211 1.40 -9.14 11.44
N PHE A 212 1.26 -8.04 12.17
CA PHE A 212 0.05 -7.61 12.91
C PHE A 212 -0.37 -8.54 14.07
N GLY A 213 0.34 -9.64 14.30
CA GLY A 213 0.14 -10.50 15.47
C GLY A 213 0.88 -9.99 16.70
N TYR A 214 0.53 -10.53 17.86
CA TYR A 214 1.17 -10.21 19.13
C TYR A 214 2.60 -10.75 19.20
N ASN A 215 3.51 -9.93 19.75
CA ASN A 215 4.91 -10.32 19.94
C ASN A 215 5.08 -11.03 21.28
N LYS A 216 5.43 -12.31 21.25
CA LYS A 216 5.56 -13.19 22.42
C LYS A 216 6.65 -12.81 23.42
N ASN A 217 7.53 -11.86 23.06
CA ASN A 217 8.54 -11.34 23.98
C ASN A 217 7.97 -10.31 24.98
N TYR A 218 6.69 -9.98 24.89
CA TYR A 218 6.02 -9.01 25.75
C TYR A 218 4.77 -9.60 26.39
N GLN A 219 4.44 -9.11 27.58
CA GLN A 219 3.11 -9.12 28.15
C GLN A 219 2.44 -7.80 27.80
N TYR A 220 1.18 -7.84 27.37
CA TYR A 220 0.39 -6.66 27.04
C TYR A 220 -0.61 -6.40 28.14
N ILE A 221 -0.80 -5.12 28.47
CA ILE A 221 -1.86 -4.68 29.40
C ILE A 221 -2.68 -3.65 28.64
N TYR A 222 -3.96 -3.95 28.48
CA TYR A 222 -4.94 -3.07 27.86
C TYR A 222 -5.88 -2.48 28.90
N GLU A 223 -6.44 -1.33 28.59
CA GLU A 223 -7.61 -0.75 29.29
C GLU A 223 -8.79 -0.70 28.35
N LEU A 224 -9.94 -1.17 28.85
CA LEU A 224 -11.25 -1.14 28.22
C LEU A 224 -12.10 -0.07 28.92
N TYR A 225 -12.77 0.78 28.12
CA TYR A 225 -13.58 1.90 28.60
C TYR A 225 -15.05 1.69 28.19
N GLU A 226 -15.78 0.84 28.94
CA GLU A 226 -17.21 0.56 28.72
C GLU A 226 -18.04 0.93 29.93
N GLY A 227 -18.19 2.26 30.22
CA GLY A 227 -18.90 2.75 31.39
C GLY A 227 -18.13 2.63 32.70
N TYR A 228 -17.17 1.73 32.79
CA TYR A 228 -16.14 1.61 33.82
C TYR A 228 -14.82 1.22 33.15
N THR A 229 -13.72 1.44 33.86
CA THR A 229 -12.40 1.04 33.36
C THR A 229 -12.04 -0.32 33.92
N SER A 230 -11.70 -1.27 33.04
CA SER A 230 -11.16 -2.59 33.38
C SER A 230 -9.88 -2.84 32.61
N ARG A 231 -9.05 -3.76 33.13
CA ARG A 231 -7.79 -4.15 32.48
C ARG A 231 -7.86 -5.57 31.98
N GLU A 232 -7.17 -5.79 30.84
CA GLU A 232 -6.91 -7.10 30.27
C GLU A 232 -5.42 -7.33 30.15
N TYR A 233 -4.98 -8.55 30.54
CA TYR A 233 -3.59 -8.96 30.60
C TYR A 233 -3.37 -10.09 29.59
N PHE A 234 -2.65 -9.82 28.50
CA PHE A 234 -2.31 -10.80 27.48
C PHE A 234 -0.97 -11.43 27.82
N THR A 235 -0.96 -12.68 28.22
CA THR A 235 0.23 -13.43 28.57
C THR A 235 0.45 -14.58 27.61
N TYR A 236 1.58 -14.58 26.92
CA TYR A 236 1.98 -15.70 26.05
C TYR A 236 2.23 -16.95 26.87
N LEU A 237 1.67 -18.08 26.43
CA LEU A 237 1.77 -19.38 27.05
C LEU A 237 2.76 -20.30 26.29
N SER A 238 2.46 -20.60 25.04
CA SER A 238 3.19 -21.59 24.22
C SER A 238 2.92 -21.38 22.73
N SER A 239 3.62 -22.15 21.90
CA SER A 239 3.33 -22.24 20.45
C SER A 239 3.17 -23.69 20.04
N ASP A 240 2.25 -23.93 19.12
CA ASP A 240 2.06 -25.23 18.45
C ASP A 240 1.69 -25.06 16.98
N VAL A 241 1.18 -26.13 16.33
CA VAL A 241 0.78 -26.13 14.92
C VAL A 241 -0.41 -25.22 14.61
N GLN A 242 -1.19 -24.83 15.62
CA GLN A 242 -2.32 -23.92 15.48
C GLN A 242 -1.89 -22.43 15.54
N GLY A 243 -0.78 -22.15 16.24
CA GLY A 243 -0.25 -20.79 16.39
C GLY A 243 0.36 -20.54 17.76
N ASP A 244 0.39 -19.27 18.14
CA ASP A 244 0.86 -18.79 19.43
C ASP A 244 -0.31 -18.68 20.41
N TRP A 245 -0.26 -19.41 21.53
CA TRP A 245 -1.30 -19.43 22.56
C TRP A 245 -1.07 -18.33 23.59
N TRP A 246 -2.15 -17.65 23.94
CA TRP A 246 -2.20 -16.53 24.88
C TRP A 246 -3.28 -16.76 25.93
N TYR A 247 -2.99 -16.40 27.16
CA TYR A 247 -4.00 -16.27 28.22
C TYR A 247 -4.36 -14.80 28.37
N VAL A 248 -5.63 -14.50 28.18
CA VAL A 248 -6.17 -13.15 28.37
C VAL A 248 -7.01 -13.19 29.63
N SER A 249 -6.58 -12.45 30.65
CA SER A 249 -7.25 -12.39 31.95
C SER A 249 -7.61 -10.96 32.32
N ASP A 250 -8.61 -10.82 33.17
CA ASP A 250 -9.01 -9.55 33.81
C ASP A 250 -8.20 -9.26 35.09
N ASP A 251 -8.56 -8.20 35.81
CA ASP A 251 -7.98 -7.79 37.10
C ASP A 251 -8.18 -8.85 38.21
N TYR A 252 -9.13 -9.76 38.06
CA TYR A 252 -9.43 -10.86 38.99
C TYR A 252 -8.76 -12.17 38.60
N ASN A 253 -7.88 -12.15 37.56
CA ASN A 253 -7.22 -13.31 36.97
C ASN A 253 -8.21 -14.36 36.40
N GLN A 254 -9.41 -13.91 36.03
CA GLN A 254 -10.35 -14.72 35.26
C GLN A 254 -10.13 -14.44 33.78
N GLY A 255 -10.07 -15.48 32.97
CA GLY A 255 -9.77 -15.26 31.57
C GLY A 255 -9.96 -16.51 30.71
N ILE A 256 -9.68 -16.36 29.44
CA ILE A 256 -9.81 -17.39 28.43
C ILE A 256 -8.52 -17.52 27.61
N GLN A 257 -8.36 -18.66 26.97
CA GLN A 257 -7.24 -18.87 26.06
C GLN A 257 -7.58 -18.41 24.66
N TYR A 258 -6.62 -17.76 24.04
CA TYR A 258 -6.67 -17.37 22.64
C TYR A 258 -5.50 -17.97 21.87
N VAL A 259 -5.74 -18.29 20.59
CA VAL A 259 -4.68 -18.62 19.65
C VAL A 259 -4.55 -17.52 18.59
N ASN A 260 -3.32 -17.06 18.43
CA ASN A 260 -2.90 -16.13 17.40
C ASN A 260 -2.28 -16.93 16.25
N SER A 261 -2.98 -17.06 15.14
CA SER A 261 -2.51 -17.78 13.96
C SER A 261 -2.11 -16.79 12.88
N ILE A 262 -0.89 -16.94 12.36
CA ILE A 262 -0.40 -16.18 11.19
C ILE A 262 -0.12 -17.18 10.08
N GLY A 263 -0.91 -17.11 9.01
CA GLY A 263 -0.78 -17.99 7.85
C GLY A 263 -0.68 -17.19 6.54
N LYS A 264 -0.65 -17.92 5.43
CA LYS A 264 -0.67 -17.32 4.09
C LYS A 264 -1.96 -16.53 3.79
N ASP A 265 -3.07 -16.94 4.43
CA ASP A 265 -4.41 -16.38 4.17
C ASP A 265 -4.74 -15.21 5.13
N GLY A 266 -3.91 -14.97 6.15
CA GLY A 266 -4.09 -13.84 7.07
C GLY A 266 -3.60 -14.08 8.48
N PHE A 267 -3.86 -13.08 9.31
CA PHE A 267 -3.76 -13.11 10.75
C PHE A 267 -5.15 -13.39 11.34
N THR A 268 -5.24 -14.30 12.29
CA THR A 268 -6.49 -14.63 12.98
C THR A 268 -6.25 -14.73 14.48
N PHE A 269 -7.13 -14.13 15.27
CA PHE A 269 -7.15 -14.23 16.72
C PHE A 269 -8.45 -14.92 17.15
N LYS A 270 -8.35 -16.10 17.79
CA LYS A 270 -9.49 -16.96 18.16
C LYS A 270 -9.49 -17.22 19.65
N GLY A 271 -10.60 -16.97 20.32
CA GLY A 271 -10.85 -17.35 21.70
C GLY A 271 -11.50 -18.72 21.83
N PHE A 272 -11.19 -19.45 22.91
CA PHE A 272 -11.75 -20.75 23.25
C PHE A 272 -12.51 -20.61 24.57
N LEU A 273 -13.83 -20.78 24.52
CA LEU A 273 -14.67 -20.81 25.71
C LEU A 273 -14.62 -22.21 26.37
N ALA A 274 -15.03 -22.28 27.63
CA ALA A 274 -15.01 -23.50 28.43
C ALA A 274 -15.85 -24.67 27.86
N ASN A 275 -16.71 -24.40 26.90
CA ASN A 275 -17.56 -25.39 26.20
C ASN A 275 -17.03 -25.76 24.81
N ASP A 276 -15.75 -25.51 24.54
CA ASP A 276 -15.08 -25.69 23.24
C ASP A 276 -15.71 -24.86 22.09
N GLU A 277 -16.54 -23.87 22.40
CA GLU A 277 -17.07 -22.94 21.43
C GLU A 277 -15.93 -21.99 20.98
N ILE A 278 -15.63 -21.99 19.68
CA ILE A 278 -14.60 -21.13 19.10
C ILE A 278 -15.26 -19.79 18.76
N LEU A 279 -14.75 -18.71 19.37
CA LEU A 279 -15.01 -17.35 18.95
C LEU A 279 -13.82 -16.86 18.12
N THR A 280 -14.07 -16.48 16.88
CA THR A 280 -13.06 -15.77 16.10
C THR A 280 -13.26 -14.29 16.32
N ASP A 281 -12.41 -13.68 17.14
CA ASP A 281 -12.60 -12.28 17.53
C ASP A 281 -12.19 -11.33 16.43
N PHE A 282 -11.15 -11.70 15.67
CA PHE A 282 -10.65 -10.83 14.61
C PHE A 282 -9.92 -11.61 13.51
N HIS A 283 -10.01 -11.10 12.27
CA HIS A 283 -9.30 -11.63 11.12
C HIS A 283 -8.82 -10.50 10.22
N ILE A 284 -7.55 -10.52 9.82
CA ILE A 284 -6.96 -9.63 8.81
C ILE A 284 -6.48 -10.51 7.65
N PRO A 285 -7.07 -10.40 6.45
CA PRO A 285 -6.64 -11.21 5.30
C PRO A 285 -5.28 -10.74 4.76
N TYR A 286 -4.47 -11.67 4.25
CA TYR A 286 -3.24 -11.33 3.53
C TYR A 286 -3.36 -11.64 2.02
N PRO A 287 -2.69 -10.86 1.19
CA PRO A 287 -1.94 -9.65 1.48
C PRO A 287 -2.85 -8.45 1.78
N VAL A 288 -2.45 -7.61 2.72
CA VAL A 288 -3.17 -6.38 3.11
C VAL A 288 -2.41 -5.13 2.68
N LYS A 289 -3.13 -4.13 2.19
CA LYS A 289 -2.63 -2.81 1.78
C LYS A 289 -3.72 -1.75 1.95
N LEU A 290 -3.39 -0.50 1.74
CA LEU A 290 -4.38 0.57 1.66
C LEU A 290 -5.52 0.20 0.70
N GLY A 291 -6.77 0.37 1.16
CA GLY A 291 -7.98 0.04 0.41
C GLY A 291 -8.37 -1.45 0.40
N THR A 292 -7.60 -2.33 1.07
CA THR A 292 -8.06 -3.72 1.28
C THR A 292 -9.33 -3.71 2.12
N SER A 293 -10.36 -4.42 1.66
CA SER A 293 -11.61 -4.57 2.40
C SER A 293 -12.05 -6.04 2.44
N TRP A 294 -12.73 -6.42 3.52
CA TRP A 294 -13.28 -7.76 3.72
C TRP A 294 -14.49 -7.71 4.63
N SER A 295 -15.30 -8.76 4.58
CA SER A 295 -16.42 -8.95 5.52
C SER A 295 -16.12 -10.15 6.40
N PHE A 296 -16.37 -10.00 7.68
CA PHE A 296 -16.10 -11.01 8.68
C PHE A 296 -17.24 -11.08 9.72
N SER A 297 -17.56 -12.29 10.18
CA SER A 297 -18.53 -12.51 11.25
C SER A 297 -17.86 -13.26 12.39
N MET A 298 -17.88 -12.68 13.59
CA MET A 298 -17.26 -13.27 14.79
C MET A 298 -17.88 -14.62 15.16
N LYS A 299 -19.16 -14.81 14.87
CA LYS A 299 -19.89 -16.04 15.17
C LYS A 299 -20.83 -16.38 14.02
N LYS A 300 -20.98 -17.69 13.74
CA LYS A 300 -21.94 -18.19 12.75
C LYS A 300 -23.37 -17.70 13.06
N GLY A 301 -24.00 -17.07 12.08
CA GLY A 301 -25.37 -16.54 12.20
C GLY A 301 -25.45 -15.06 12.59
N LEU A 302 -24.36 -14.41 12.99
CA LEU A 302 -24.33 -12.97 13.13
C LEU A 302 -24.18 -12.29 11.77
N LYS A 303 -24.72 -11.07 11.65
CA LYS A 303 -24.53 -10.24 10.46
C LYS A 303 -23.02 -9.92 10.32
N PRO A 304 -22.42 -10.17 9.14
CA PRO A 304 -21.02 -9.81 8.91
C PRO A 304 -20.80 -8.30 9.04
N VAL A 305 -19.68 -7.94 9.63
CA VAL A 305 -19.16 -6.58 9.65
C VAL A 305 -18.18 -6.42 8.51
N THR A 306 -18.23 -5.32 7.77
CA THR A 306 -17.27 -5.00 6.74
C THR A 306 -16.15 -4.13 7.33
N TYR A 307 -14.93 -4.48 7.03
CA TYR A 307 -13.71 -3.79 7.43
C TYR A 307 -12.99 -3.25 6.20
N ALA A 308 -12.34 -2.11 6.33
CA ALA A 308 -11.53 -1.50 5.27
C ALA A 308 -10.26 -0.88 5.85
N VAL A 309 -9.13 -1.10 5.21
CA VAL A 309 -7.86 -0.43 5.53
C VAL A 309 -7.89 0.98 4.96
N THR A 310 -7.84 1.97 5.82
CA THR A 310 -7.93 3.40 5.48
C THR A 310 -6.59 4.12 5.56
N SER A 311 -5.60 3.54 6.24
CA SER A 311 -4.21 4.01 6.28
C SER A 311 -3.25 2.86 6.65
N MET A 312 -1.97 2.99 6.27
CA MET A 312 -0.88 2.07 6.66
C MET A 312 0.28 2.82 7.36
N SER A 313 0.10 4.11 7.63
CA SER A 313 1.17 5.01 8.12
C SER A 313 0.76 5.85 9.33
N GLU A 314 -0.32 5.46 10.03
CA GLU A 314 -0.83 6.20 11.19
C GLU A 314 0.16 6.23 12.36
N THR A 315 0.00 7.26 13.19
CA THR A 315 0.71 7.40 14.45
C THR A 315 -0.30 7.55 15.58
N VAL A 316 -0.21 6.68 16.59
CA VAL A 316 -1.06 6.71 17.77
C VAL A 316 -0.20 6.74 19.03
N THR A 317 -0.54 7.63 19.95
CA THR A 317 0.05 7.69 21.30
C THR A 317 -0.93 7.12 22.30
N THR A 318 -0.47 6.15 23.10
CA THR A 318 -1.18 5.53 24.21
C THR A 318 -0.34 5.68 25.48
N PRO A 319 -0.82 5.32 26.66
CA PRO A 319 0.01 5.27 27.86
C PRO A 319 1.24 4.34 27.76
N ALA A 320 1.21 3.33 26.87
CA ALA A 320 2.34 2.45 26.59
C ALA A 320 3.44 3.10 25.74
N GLY A 321 3.16 4.23 25.07
CA GLY A 321 4.12 4.94 24.21
C GLY A 321 3.50 5.42 22.90
N THR A 322 4.36 5.94 22.02
CA THR A 322 3.99 6.36 20.67
C THR A 322 4.37 5.28 19.65
N PHE A 323 3.41 4.88 18.86
CA PHE A 323 3.53 3.86 17.82
C PHE A 323 3.32 4.50 16.45
N ASN A 324 4.27 4.27 15.54
CA ASN A 324 4.26 4.83 14.19
C ASN A 324 4.02 3.72 13.16
N HIS A 325 3.66 4.11 11.94
CA HIS A 325 3.41 3.20 10.81
C HIS A 325 2.37 2.14 11.14
N LEU A 326 1.29 2.58 11.78
CA LEU A 326 0.18 1.71 12.12
C LEU A 326 -0.77 1.57 10.93
N MET A 327 -1.28 0.35 10.76
CA MET A 327 -2.44 0.11 9.91
C MET A 327 -3.70 0.55 10.63
N GLU A 328 -4.47 1.42 9.98
CA GLU A 328 -5.80 1.82 10.40
C GLU A 328 -6.85 1.00 9.66
N ILE A 329 -7.77 0.42 10.40
CA ILE A 329 -8.91 -0.34 9.88
C ILE A 329 -10.18 0.32 10.38
N VAL A 330 -11.11 0.63 9.47
CA VAL A 330 -12.44 1.13 9.83
C VAL A 330 -13.46 0.05 9.54
N SER A 331 -14.40 -0.12 10.49
CA SER A 331 -15.49 -1.10 10.36
C SER A 331 -16.85 -0.44 10.13
N SER A 332 -17.75 -1.18 9.46
CA SER A 332 -19.09 -0.69 9.12
C SER A 332 -20.03 -0.52 10.32
N ASP A 333 -19.68 -1.06 11.47
CA ASP A 333 -20.37 -0.88 12.75
C ASP A 333 -19.82 0.30 13.59
N GLY A 334 -18.90 1.08 13.03
CA GLY A 334 -18.48 2.38 13.57
C GLY A 334 -17.26 2.36 14.47
N PHE A 335 -16.39 1.35 14.32
CA PHE A 335 -15.14 1.30 15.06
C PHE A 335 -13.93 1.53 14.15
N GLN A 336 -12.84 2.03 14.77
CA GLN A 336 -11.55 2.28 14.15
C GLN A 336 -10.48 1.59 14.97
N TYR A 337 -9.74 0.70 14.31
CA TYR A 337 -8.71 -0.15 14.92
C TYR A 337 -7.34 0.25 14.41
N TYR A 338 -6.34 0.24 15.29
CA TYR A 338 -4.95 0.51 14.96
C TYR A 338 -4.07 -0.69 15.27
N TYR A 339 -3.38 -1.20 14.26
CA TYR A 339 -2.51 -2.37 14.36
C TYR A 339 -1.07 -2.04 14.02
N SER A 340 -0.14 -2.45 14.90
CA SER A 340 1.29 -2.45 14.65
C SER A 340 1.72 -3.77 14.01
N LYS A 341 2.60 -3.71 13.03
CA LYS A 341 3.21 -4.90 12.44
C LYS A 341 4.03 -5.71 13.45
N ASP A 342 4.61 -5.04 14.44
CA ASP A 342 5.54 -5.62 15.42
C ASP A 342 4.87 -5.97 16.75
N TYR A 343 3.74 -5.33 17.08
CA TYR A 343 3.10 -5.44 18.40
C TYR A 343 1.64 -5.87 18.36
N GLY A 344 1.05 -6.06 17.18
CA GLY A 344 -0.36 -6.39 17.07
C GLY A 344 -1.28 -5.20 17.33
N HIS A 345 -2.43 -5.42 17.96
CA HIS A 345 -3.41 -4.39 18.24
C HIS A 345 -2.87 -3.32 19.22
N ILE A 346 -3.12 -2.04 18.92
CA ILE A 346 -2.64 -0.91 19.73
C ILE A 346 -3.81 -0.14 20.38
N CYS A 347 -4.85 0.16 19.58
CA CYS A 347 -5.94 1.01 20.04
C CYS A 347 -7.20 0.77 19.21
N THR A 348 -8.38 0.88 19.85
CA THR A 348 -9.68 0.97 19.19
C THR A 348 -10.40 2.24 19.62
N LYS A 349 -11.02 2.92 18.66
CA LYS A 349 -11.89 4.08 18.87
C LYS A 349 -13.30 3.79 18.40
N ASP A 350 -14.28 4.32 19.09
CA ASP A 350 -15.67 4.41 18.61
C ASP A 350 -15.82 5.72 17.83
N LEU A 351 -16.07 5.61 16.52
CA LEU A 351 -16.23 6.76 15.63
C LEU A 351 -17.51 7.56 15.89
N ARG A 352 -18.52 6.95 16.52
CA ARG A 352 -19.80 7.60 16.87
C ARG A 352 -19.63 8.59 18.01
N THR A 353 -18.76 8.28 18.97
CA THR A 353 -18.46 9.11 20.14
C THR A 353 -17.12 9.82 20.04
N ASN A 354 -16.28 9.44 19.05
CA ASN A 354 -14.91 9.87 18.88
C ASN A 354 -14.04 9.62 20.13
N SER A 355 -14.33 8.55 20.87
CA SER A 355 -13.62 8.18 22.10
C SER A 355 -12.80 6.91 21.94
N VAL A 356 -11.72 6.80 22.69
CA VAL A 356 -10.98 5.55 22.85
C VAL A 356 -11.83 4.61 23.70
N VAL A 357 -12.06 3.40 23.20
CA VAL A 357 -12.78 2.35 23.91
C VAL A 357 -11.88 1.22 24.38
N TYR A 358 -10.73 1.05 23.73
CA TYR A 358 -9.75 0.02 24.09
C TYR A 358 -8.35 0.46 23.67
N GLN A 359 -7.38 0.42 24.58
CA GLN A 359 -6.01 0.81 24.24
C GLN A 359 -4.95 0.08 25.04
N LEU A 360 -3.80 -0.08 24.42
CA LEU A 360 -2.59 -0.60 25.06
C LEU A 360 -2.03 0.42 26.05
N VAL A 361 -1.96 0.06 27.34
CA VAL A 361 -1.47 0.95 28.39
C VAL A 361 -0.08 0.59 28.89
N GLN A 362 0.36 -0.66 28.67
CA GLN A 362 1.70 -1.09 29.04
C GLN A 362 2.18 -2.29 28.21
N LEU A 363 3.46 -2.25 27.85
CA LEU A 363 4.24 -3.40 27.34
C LEU A 363 5.29 -3.77 28.38
N LYS A 364 5.22 -4.97 28.90
CA LYS A 364 6.25 -5.52 29.81
C LYS A 364 7.09 -6.54 29.03
N LYS A 365 8.36 -6.23 28.82
CA LYS A 365 9.30 -7.20 28.25
C LYS A 365 9.51 -8.36 29.21
N LYS A 366 9.45 -9.58 28.68
CA LYS A 366 9.73 -10.81 29.46
C LYS A 366 11.21 -11.03 29.65
#